data_5b9fa7838d12a5d0924f1597c038cb42
#
_entry.id   5b9fa7838d12a5d0924f1597c038cb42
#
_cell.length_a   1.000
_cell.length_b   1.000
_cell.length_c   1.000
_cell.angle_alpha   90.00
_cell.angle_beta   90.00
_cell.angle_gamma   90.00
#
_symmetry.space_group_name_H-M   'P 1'
#
loop_
_entity.id
_entity.type
_entity.pdbx_description
1 polymer ?
#
loop_
_entity_poly.entity_id
_entity_poly.type
_entity_poly.pdbx_seq_one_letter_code
_entity_poly.pdbx_strand_id
1 'polypeptide(L)'
;MPLDVSRVSDEERLKQLGYQQTLSRSMSGRANFGVSFTIISILSGCMTLYGYGLNTGGPAVIMWGWLFVGVMTLFVGLAMAEVCSSYPTSAGLYFWAHRMAPERSRAAWAWFTGWFNTLGQIAVTAGIDFGAATFLNALLDLQFGFEATPEHTIILFGCILALHGALNTFGVRIVAFLNEVSIWWHVLGVVVICGALAIVPDDHQSTSFVLGEFVNNTGFSSSIYVVAIGLLMAQYTFTGYDASAHMTEETIDAATAGPKGIVRSIIVSLVAGFVLLFGFTFAIQSYSGALDSDTGVPPAQILMDALGTTTSKWMLLVIIVAQLFCGMASVTANSRMIYAFSRDGALPFSRTWHKLNPTTRTPTNAVWLATGGAFALGLPYLWNNTAYAAVTSIATIGLYIAYVIPTYLRLRQGDRFERGPWHLGSWSTIVGTIAIAWVAVITVLFMLPQSSPSPGTPSTTRPSRSVWSSPSAAPGGSSRRASGS
;
A
#
# COMPACT_ATOMS: atom_id res chain seq x y z
N MET A 1 -27.24 -16.70 29.70
CA MET A 1 -27.84 -16.53 28.38
C MET A 1 -26.87 -15.69 27.56
N PRO A 2 -26.30 -16.15 26.46
CA PRO A 2 -25.48 -15.27 25.58
C PRO A 2 -26.40 -14.16 25.09
N LEU A 3 -25.96 -12.91 25.24
CA LEU A 3 -26.66 -11.75 24.70
C LEU A 3 -26.73 -11.89 23.18
N ASP A 4 -27.90 -11.75 22.60
CA ASP A 4 -28.08 -11.70 21.15
C ASP A 4 -27.47 -10.40 20.63
N VAL A 5 -26.19 -10.47 20.23
CA VAL A 5 -25.36 -9.33 19.77
C VAL A 5 -25.98 -8.62 18.55
N SER A 6 -26.92 -9.25 17.84
CA SER A 6 -27.63 -8.69 16.70
C SER A 6 -28.65 -7.59 17.04
N ARG A 7 -29.00 -7.42 18.32
CA ARG A 7 -30.01 -6.45 18.80
C ARG A 7 -29.44 -5.29 19.61
N VAL A 8 -28.12 -5.25 19.81
CA VAL A 8 -27.47 -4.23 20.63
C VAL A 8 -27.05 -3.07 19.71
N SER A 9 -27.36 -1.83 20.11
CA SER A 9 -26.90 -0.65 19.32
C SER A 9 -25.38 -0.54 19.31
N ASP A 10 -24.82 0.12 18.29
CA ASP A 10 -23.38 0.35 18.17
C ASP A 10 -22.79 1.07 19.41
N GLU A 11 -23.51 2.05 19.96
CA GLU A 11 -23.09 2.76 21.18
C GLU A 11 -23.09 1.86 22.41
N GLU A 12 -24.13 1.05 22.58
CA GLU A 12 -24.20 0.11 23.68
C GLU A 12 -23.11 -0.97 23.56
N ARG A 13 -22.84 -1.47 22.34
CA ARG A 13 -21.76 -2.41 22.11
C ARG A 13 -20.41 -1.79 22.46
N LEU A 14 -20.15 -0.55 22.04
CA LEU A 14 -18.92 0.17 22.36
C LEU A 14 -18.73 0.36 23.87
N LYS A 15 -19.83 0.69 24.59
CA LYS A 15 -19.84 0.81 26.05
C LYS A 15 -19.54 -0.51 26.75
N GLN A 16 -20.09 -1.63 26.28
CA GLN A 16 -19.78 -2.98 26.79
C GLN A 16 -18.31 -3.34 26.59
N LEU A 17 -17.68 -2.79 25.54
CA LEU A 17 -16.25 -2.95 25.27
C LEU A 17 -15.36 -2.02 26.13
N GLY A 18 -15.95 -1.13 26.93
CA GLY A 18 -15.26 -0.23 27.85
C GLY A 18 -14.96 1.17 27.30
N TYR A 19 -15.53 1.53 26.16
CA TYR A 19 -15.34 2.85 25.53
C TYR A 19 -16.64 3.66 25.48
N GLN A 20 -16.46 5.00 25.44
CA GLN A 20 -17.55 5.93 25.17
C GLN A 20 -17.50 6.39 23.72
N GLN A 21 -18.64 6.68 23.12
CA GLN A 21 -18.71 7.24 21.78
C GLN A 21 -18.22 8.69 21.79
N THR A 22 -16.96 8.90 21.36
CA THR A 22 -16.31 10.22 21.30
C THR A 22 -16.17 10.75 19.88
N LEU A 23 -16.00 9.83 18.90
CA LEU A 23 -15.96 10.15 17.48
C LEU A 23 -17.36 10.28 16.90
N SER A 24 -17.52 11.00 15.79
CA SER A 24 -18.81 11.20 15.12
C SER A 24 -19.19 9.96 14.32
N ARG A 25 -20.26 9.24 14.69
CA ARG A 25 -20.75 8.06 14.00
C ARG A 25 -21.69 8.47 12.84
N SER A 26 -21.15 8.63 11.66
CA SER A 26 -21.90 9.06 10.48
C SER A 26 -21.53 8.30 9.19
N MET A 27 -20.50 7.45 9.25
CA MET A 27 -19.97 6.73 8.09
C MET A 27 -20.88 5.56 7.73
N SER A 28 -21.29 5.48 6.45
CA SER A 28 -22.00 4.33 5.91
C SER A 28 -21.07 3.13 5.71
N GLY A 29 -21.64 1.91 5.63
CA GLY A 29 -20.85 0.71 5.30
C GLY A 29 -20.16 0.80 3.93
N ARG A 30 -20.72 1.56 2.96
CA ARG A 30 -20.05 1.80 1.68
C ARG A 30 -18.83 2.73 1.84
N ALA A 31 -18.96 3.77 2.62
CA ALA A 31 -17.83 4.67 2.92
C ALA A 31 -16.74 3.95 3.72
N ASN A 32 -17.09 3.07 4.66
CA ASN A 32 -16.14 2.22 5.40
C ASN A 32 -15.36 1.30 4.44
N PHE A 33 -16.04 0.58 3.53
CA PHE A 33 -15.41 -0.17 2.45
C PHE A 33 -14.47 0.72 1.62
N GLY A 34 -14.93 1.92 1.26
CA GLY A 34 -14.19 2.87 0.44
C GLY A 34 -12.84 3.25 1.02
N VAL A 35 -12.73 3.42 2.35
CA VAL A 35 -11.46 3.74 3.02
C VAL A 35 -10.44 2.63 2.79
N SER A 36 -10.78 1.38 3.07
CA SER A 36 -9.87 0.24 2.84
C SER A 36 -9.54 0.02 1.37
N PHE A 37 -10.53 0.13 0.48
CA PHE A 37 -10.32 0.01 -0.96
C PHE A 37 -9.39 1.10 -1.51
N THR A 38 -9.54 2.33 -1.01
CA THR A 38 -8.68 3.47 -1.37
C THR A 38 -7.25 3.28 -0.88
N ILE A 39 -7.03 2.64 0.29
CA ILE A 39 -5.66 2.41 0.81
C ILE A 39 -4.99 1.23 0.10
N ILE A 40 -5.70 0.13 -0.20
CA ILE A 40 -5.15 -0.94 -1.05
C ILE A 40 -4.70 -0.35 -2.40
N SER A 41 -5.50 0.53 -2.97
CA SER A 41 -5.21 1.32 -4.18
C SER A 41 -4.35 0.61 -5.21
N ILE A 42 -4.98 -0.19 -6.05
CA ILE A 42 -4.27 -0.90 -7.13
C ILE A 42 -3.52 0.04 -8.09
N LEU A 43 -4.02 1.26 -8.30
CA LEU A 43 -3.34 2.31 -9.08
C LEU A 43 -2.14 2.93 -8.34
N SER A 44 -2.01 2.70 -7.04
CA SER A 44 -0.84 3.09 -6.25
C SER A 44 0.13 1.91 -6.10
N GLY A 45 -0.23 0.92 -5.31
CA GLY A 45 0.66 -0.16 -4.91
C GLY A 45 1.20 -0.99 -6.07
N CYS A 46 0.30 -1.43 -7.01
CA CYS A 46 0.74 -2.17 -8.19
C CYS A 46 1.69 -1.34 -9.06
N MET A 47 1.36 -0.08 -9.29
CA MET A 47 2.16 0.77 -10.18
C MET A 47 3.51 1.12 -9.57
N THR A 48 3.55 1.43 -8.29
CA THR A 48 4.80 1.82 -7.60
C THR A 48 5.82 0.69 -7.55
N LEU A 49 5.39 -0.55 -7.34
CA LEU A 49 6.26 -1.73 -7.32
C LEU A 49 6.26 -2.53 -8.63
N TYR A 50 5.67 -2.02 -9.70
CA TYR A 50 5.63 -2.71 -10.99
C TYR A 50 7.03 -3.02 -11.52
N GLY A 51 7.94 -2.03 -11.48
CA GLY A 51 9.34 -2.21 -11.88
C GLY A 51 10.08 -3.25 -11.04
N TYR A 52 9.78 -3.34 -9.72
CA TYR A 52 10.28 -4.42 -8.88
C TYR A 52 9.80 -5.79 -9.39
N GLY A 53 8.52 -5.92 -9.73
CA GLY A 53 7.95 -7.14 -10.29
C GLY A 53 8.58 -7.53 -11.62
N LEU A 54 8.80 -6.56 -12.54
CA LEU A 54 9.49 -6.80 -13.81
C LEU A 54 10.91 -7.34 -13.61
N ASN A 55 11.66 -6.83 -12.62
CA ASN A 55 13.01 -7.31 -12.32
C ASN A 55 13.05 -8.64 -11.57
N THR A 56 11.97 -8.99 -10.85
CA THR A 56 11.93 -10.08 -9.87
C THR A 56 10.87 -11.10 -10.25
N GLY A 57 11.17 -11.91 -11.25
CA GLY A 57 10.30 -12.94 -11.78
C GLY A 57 9.49 -12.54 -13.01
N GLY A 58 9.45 -11.25 -13.35
CA GLY A 58 8.82 -10.74 -14.58
C GLY A 58 7.31 -10.92 -14.65
N PRO A 59 6.73 -10.90 -15.86
CA PRO A 59 5.30 -11.02 -16.10
C PRO A 59 4.64 -12.19 -15.39
N ALA A 60 5.24 -13.39 -15.45
CA ALA A 60 4.69 -14.58 -14.81
C ALA A 60 4.49 -14.40 -13.29
N VAL A 61 5.50 -13.85 -12.60
CA VAL A 61 5.40 -13.64 -11.14
C VAL A 61 4.47 -12.48 -10.80
N ILE A 62 4.41 -11.42 -11.62
CA ILE A 62 3.44 -10.34 -11.47
C ILE A 62 2.02 -10.92 -11.50
N MET A 63 1.67 -11.72 -12.50
CA MET A 63 0.30 -12.21 -12.70
C MET A 63 -0.09 -13.32 -11.71
N TRP A 64 0.71 -14.40 -11.62
CA TRP A 64 0.39 -15.50 -10.73
C TRP A 64 0.64 -15.16 -9.25
N GLY A 65 1.67 -14.38 -8.98
CA GLY A 65 1.93 -13.85 -7.64
C GLY A 65 0.79 -12.97 -7.14
N TRP A 66 0.19 -12.13 -8.00
CA TRP A 66 -0.98 -11.34 -7.66
C TRP A 66 -2.17 -12.20 -7.22
N LEU A 67 -2.52 -13.20 -8.02
CA LEU A 67 -3.63 -14.11 -7.69
C LEU A 67 -3.35 -14.90 -6.41
N PHE A 68 -2.16 -15.48 -6.29
CA PHE A 68 -1.78 -16.30 -5.15
C PHE A 68 -1.78 -15.48 -3.85
N VAL A 69 -1.11 -14.32 -3.85
CA VAL A 69 -1.04 -13.43 -2.69
C VAL A 69 -2.43 -12.89 -2.33
N GLY A 70 -3.24 -12.51 -3.32
CA GLY A 70 -4.59 -12.01 -3.08
C GLY A 70 -5.49 -13.05 -2.41
N VAL A 71 -5.40 -14.32 -2.81
CA VAL A 71 -6.12 -15.43 -2.15
C VAL A 71 -5.60 -15.64 -0.72
N MET A 72 -4.28 -15.63 -0.51
CA MET A 72 -3.70 -15.76 0.83
C MET A 72 -4.06 -14.58 1.73
N THR A 73 -4.07 -13.37 1.20
CA THR A 73 -4.53 -12.17 1.90
C THR A 73 -6.02 -12.26 2.24
N LEU A 74 -6.83 -12.86 1.38
CA LEU A 74 -8.25 -13.08 1.68
C LEU A 74 -8.45 -13.97 2.91
N PHE A 75 -7.62 -15.00 3.10
CA PHE A 75 -7.66 -15.81 4.35
C PHE A 75 -7.33 -14.95 5.57
N VAL A 76 -6.33 -14.06 5.48
CA VAL A 76 -5.99 -13.14 6.57
C VAL A 76 -7.15 -12.18 6.84
N GLY A 77 -7.69 -11.56 5.79
CA GLY A 77 -8.82 -10.62 5.88
C GLY A 77 -10.09 -11.24 6.43
N LEU A 78 -10.42 -12.49 6.05
CA LEU A 78 -11.57 -13.23 6.60
C LEU A 78 -11.39 -13.51 8.10
N ALA A 79 -10.21 -13.94 8.53
CA ALA A 79 -9.92 -14.16 9.95
C ALA A 79 -10.01 -12.85 10.77
N MET A 80 -9.47 -11.74 10.23
CA MET A 80 -9.59 -10.43 10.86
C MET A 80 -11.02 -9.92 10.90
N ALA A 81 -11.80 -10.14 9.85
CA ALA A 81 -13.21 -9.75 9.77
C ALA A 81 -14.07 -10.41 10.86
N GLU A 82 -13.81 -11.69 11.17
CA GLU A 82 -14.47 -12.38 12.26
C GLU A 82 -14.21 -11.70 13.61
N VAL A 83 -12.96 -11.31 13.88
CA VAL A 83 -12.59 -10.62 15.13
C VAL A 83 -13.13 -9.18 15.15
N CYS A 84 -13.09 -8.48 14.01
CA CYS A 84 -13.66 -7.13 13.86
C CYS A 84 -15.15 -7.10 14.20
N SER A 85 -15.91 -8.12 13.77
CA SER A 85 -17.34 -8.23 14.07
C SER A 85 -17.62 -8.37 15.56
N SER A 86 -16.76 -9.10 16.28
CA SER A 86 -16.90 -9.29 17.72
C SER A 86 -16.51 -8.05 18.51
N TYR A 87 -15.51 -7.30 18.05
CA TYR A 87 -14.94 -6.18 18.77
C TYR A 87 -14.78 -4.94 17.87
N PRO A 88 -15.89 -4.30 17.46
CA PRO A 88 -15.86 -3.17 16.51
C PRO A 88 -15.44 -1.86 17.21
N THR A 89 -14.12 -1.66 17.37
CA THR A 89 -13.51 -0.46 17.97
C THR A 89 -12.42 0.10 17.06
N SER A 90 -12.22 1.42 17.05
CA SER A 90 -11.12 2.07 16.32
C SER A 90 -9.73 1.68 16.85
N ALA A 91 -9.68 1.15 18.08
CA ALA A 91 -8.49 0.54 18.64
C ALA A 91 -8.04 -0.71 17.85
N GLY A 92 -8.98 -1.40 17.18
CA GLY A 92 -8.70 -2.48 16.25
C GLY A 92 -7.80 -3.56 16.83
N LEU A 93 -6.75 -3.86 16.10
CA LEU A 93 -5.88 -5.03 16.29
C LEU A 93 -5.31 -5.18 17.70
N TYR A 94 -4.76 -4.10 18.28
CA TYR A 94 -4.16 -4.21 19.61
C TYR A 94 -5.19 -4.42 20.71
N PHE A 95 -6.38 -3.83 20.56
CA PHE A 95 -7.49 -4.06 21.47
C PHE A 95 -8.00 -5.50 21.38
N TRP A 96 -8.11 -6.04 20.16
CA TRP A 96 -8.47 -7.44 19.94
C TRP A 96 -7.47 -8.37 20.63
N ALA A 97 -6.17 -8.09 20.45
CA ALA A 97 -5.12 -8.85 21.13
C ALA A 97 -5.27 -8.77 22.67
N HIS A 98 -5.55 -7.57 23.22
CA HIS A 98 -5.79 -7.39 24.64
C HIS A 98 -6.98 -8.22 25.15
N ARG A 99 -8.11 -8.20 24.43
CA ARG A 99 -9.33 -8.90 24.85
C ARG A 99 -9.21 -10.42 24.83
N MET A 100 -8.46 -10.94 23.86
CA MET A 100 -8.34 -12.38 23.63
C MET A 100 -7.14 -13.02 24.32
N ALA A 101 -6.15 -12.26 24.74
CA ALA A 101 -4.96 -12.79 25.40
C ALA A 101 -5.22 -13.25 26.86
N PRO A 102 -4.41 -14.20 27.38
CA PRO A 102 -4.43 -14.58 28.77
C PRO A 102 -4.15 -13.38 29.68
N GLU A 103 -4.83 -13.30 30.82
CA GLU A 103 -4.79 -12.15 31.73
C GLU A 103 -3.35 -11.71 32.10
N ARG A 104 -2.47 -12.66 32.40
CA ARG A 104 -1.07 -12.38 32.78
C ARG A 104 -0.23 -11.72 31.68
N SER A 105 -0.57 -11.90 30.39
CA SER A 105 0.20 -11.41 29.25
C SER A 105 -0.57 -10.43 28.37
N ARG A 106 -1.78 -10.06 28.77
CA ARG A 106 -2.72 -9.22 28.03
C ARG A 106 -2.09 -7.90 27.59
N ALA A 107 -1.41 -7.20 28.50
CA ALA A 107 -0.74 -5.95 28.21
C ALA A 107 0.41 -6.10 27.19
N ALA A 108 1.20 -7.18 27.30
CA ALA A 108 2.30 -7.44 26.39
C ALA A 108 1.78 -7.72 24.96
N TRP A 109 0.78 -8.58 24.79
CA TRP A 109 0.18 -8.85 23.49
C TRP A 109 -0.37 -7.58 22.83
N ALA A 110 -1.09 -6.76 23.61
CA ALA A 110 -1.62 -5.48 23.12
C ALA A 110 -0.49 -4.52 22.72
N TRP A 111 0.53 -4.41 23.54
CA TRP A 111 1.66 -3.51 23.31
C TRP A 111 2.45 -3.87 22.04
N PHE A 112 2.83 -5.14 21.88
CA PHE A 112 3.52 -5.59 20.67
C PHE A 112 2.67 -5.42 19.41
N THR A 113 1.39 -5.85 19.45
CA THR A 113 0.47 -5.67 18.33
C THR A 113 0.32 -4.19 17.96
N GLY A 114 0.17 -3.31 18.94
CA GLY A 114 0.03 -1.88 18.73
C GLY A 114 1.28 -1.24 18.11
N TRP A 115 2.47 -1.62 18.56
CA TRP A 115 3.71 -1.10 17.99
C TRP A 115 3.97 -1.60 16.58
N PHE A 116 3.74 -2.89 16.28
CA PHE A 116 3.84 -3.41 14.92
C PHE A 116 2.86 -2.70 13.99
N ASN A 117 1.61 -2.50 14.45
CA ASN A 117 0.62 -1.77 13.68
C ASN A 117 1.02 -0.29 13.47
N THR A 118 1.48 0.41 14.51
CA THR A 118 1.91 1.81 14.41
C THR A 118 3.06 1.98 13.41
N LEU A 119 4.10 1.16 13.53
CA LEU A 119 5.25 1.21 12.62
C LEU A 119 4.85 0.84 11.19
N GLY A 120 4.05 -0.21 11.03
CA GLY A 120 3.54 -0.63 9.74
C GLY A 120 2.69 0.46 9.06
N GLN A 121 1.78 1.09 9.78
CA GLN A 121 0.92 2.17 9.28
C GLN A 121 1.73 3.42 8.88
N ILE A 122 2.73 3.82 9.68
CA ILE A 122 3.62 4.94 9.35
C ILE A 122 4.44 4.60 8.10
N ALA A 123 4.97 3.38 8.00
CA ALA A 123 5.75 2.94 6.86
C ALA A 123 4.90 2.80 5.57
N VAL A 124 3.64 2.35 5.68
CA VAL A 124 2.69 2.33 4.55
C VAL A 124 2.41 3.75 4.06
N THR A 125 2.12 4.68 4.97
CA THR A 125 1.91 6.10 4.62
C THR A 125 3.14 6.67 3.91
N ALA A 126 4.35 6.38 4.43
CA ALA A 126 5.60 6.79 3.79
C ALA A 126 5.75 6.20 2.38
N GLY A 127 5.52 4.90 2.22
CA GLY A 127 5.66 4.21 0.93
C GLY A 127 4.67 4.70 -0.12
N ILE A 128 3.41 4.96 0.26
CA ILE A 128 2.37 5.49 -0.63
C ILE A 128 2.74 6.90 -1.13
N ASP A 129 3.03 7.81 -0.20
CA ASP A 129 3.26 9.22 -0.54
C ASP A 129 4.61 9.42 -1.24
N PHE A 130 5.60 8.58 -0.93
CA PHE A 130 6.85 8.54 -1.67
C PHE A 130 6.66 8.04 -3.11
N GLY A 131 5.85 6.99 -3.30
CA GLY A 131 5.44 6.52 -4.62
C GLY A 131 4.74 7.62 -5.42
N ALA A 132 3.80 8.35 -4.80
CA ALA A 132 3.13 9.49 -5.42
C ALA A 132 4.12 10.60 -5.83
N ALA A 133 5.12 10.89 -4.99
CA ALA A 133 6.17 11.86 -5.32
C ALA A 133 7.01 11.41 -6.52
N THR A 134 7.32 10.12 -6.62
CA THR A 134 8.08 9.55 -7.74
C THR A 134 7.30 9.67 -9.07
N PHE A 135 6.01 9.32 -9.06
CA PHE A 135 5.15 9.48 -10.25
C PHE A 135 4.93 10.95 -10.62
N LEU A 136 4.81 11.82 -9.61
CA LEU A 136 4.71 13.27 -9.84
C LEU A 136 6.00 13.82 -10.46
N ASN A 137 7.18 13.38 -9.99
CA ASN A 137 8.46 13.71 -10.61
C ASN A 137 8.48 13.32 -12.10
N ALA A 138 8.08 12.09 -12.42
CA ALA A 138 8.02 11.62 -13.81
C ALA A 138 7.09 12.50 -14.66
N LEU A 139 5.94 12.89 -14.14
CA LEU A 139 5.02 13.80 -14.86
C LEU A 139 5.62 15.21 -15.05
N LEU A 140 6.30 15.75 -14.03
CA LEU A 140 6.94 17.06 -14.09
C LEU A 140 8.13 17.07 -15.08
N ASP A 141 8.90 15.99 -15.11
CA ASP A 141 9.96 15.80 -16.09
C ASP A 141 9.39 15.80 -17.51
N LEU A 142 8.41 14.97 -17.78
CA LEU A 142 7.73 14.87 -19.09
C LEU A 142 7.06 16.18 -19.53
N GLN A 143 6.61 17.02 -18.61
CA GLN A 143 5.88 18.25 -18.93
C GLN A 143 6.79 19.47 -19.02
N PHE A 144 7.80 19.56 -18.16
CA PHE A 144 8.60 20.77 -17.96
C PHE A 144 10.11 20.51 -18.06
N GLY A 145 10.56 19.27 -18.28
CA GLY A 145 11.99 18.89 -18.23
C GLY A 145 12.56 19.02 -16.80
N PHE A 146 11.74 18.76 -15.79
CA PHE A 146 12.15 18.88 -14.39
C PHE A 146 12.96 17.65 -13.98
N GLU A 147 14.25 17.82 -13.74
CA GLU A 147 15.16 16.72 -13.39
C GLU A 147 14.74 16.05 -12.07
N ALA A 148 14.48 14.76 -12.12
CA ALA A 148 14.11 13.93 -10.96
C ALA A 148 15.35 13.60 -10.13
N THR A 149 15.69 14.47 -9.15
CA THR A 149 16.77 14.19 -8.18
C THR A 149 16.20 13.64 -6.87
N PRO A 150 17.01 12.99 -6.01
CA PRO A 150 16.58 12.57 -4.69
C PRO A 150 16.03 13.72 -3.85
N GLU A 151 16.65 14.90 -3.92
CA GLU A 151 16.24 16.11 -3.20
C GLU A 151 14.85 16.58 -3.65
N HIS A 152 14.61 16.62 -4.97
CA HIS A 152 13.31 16.99 -5.52
C HIS A 152 12.24 15.98 -5.10
N THR A 153 12.55 14.69 -5.12
CA THR A 153 11.62 13.64 -4.68
C THR A 153 11.24 13.82 -3.20
N ILE A 154 12.21 14.10 -2.32
CA ILE A 154 11.94 14.33 -0.88
C ILE A 154 11.15 15.63 -0.66
N ILE A 155 11.38 16.68 -1.41
CA ILE A 155 10.59 17.93 -1.33
C ILE A 155 9.14 17.64 -1.73
N LEU A 156 8.90 16.98 -2.88
CA LEU A 156 7.55 16.63 -3.31
C LEU A 156 6.85 15.71 -2.31
N PHE A 157 7.55 14.71 -1.80
CA PHE A 157 7.07 13.81 -0.74
C PHE A 157 6.65 14.59 0.52
N GLY A 158 7.49 15.53 0.97
CA GLY A 158 7.17 16.41 2.10
C GLY A 158 5.94 17.29 1.84
N CYS A 159 5.82 17.85 0.64
CA CYS A 159 4.65 18.64 0.22
C CYS A 159 3.36 17.80 0.20
N ILE A 160 3.42 16.57 -0.30
CA ILE A 160 2.28 15.63 -0.33
C ILE A 160 1.85 15.28 1.10
N LEU A 161 2.79 14.91 1.97
CA LEU A 161 2.51 14.63 3.38
C LEU A 161 1.92 15.84 4.12
N ALA A 162 2.45 17.05 3.86
CA ALA A 162 1.91 18.29 4.43
C ALA A 162 0.47 18.56 3.95
N LEU A 163 0.19 18.32 2.67
CA LEU A 163 -1.16 18.40 2.10
C LEU A 163 -2.11 17.43 2.79
N HIS A 164 -1.72 16.16 2.92
CA HIS A 164 -2.55 15.13 3.57
C HIS A 164 -2.74 15.43 5.07
N GLY A 165 -1.71 15.93 5.76
CA GLY A 165 -1.80 16.41 7.13
C GLY A 165 -2.78 17.57 7.29
N ALA A 166 -2.71 18.54 6.40
CA ALA A 166 -3.62 19.69 6.39
C ALA A 166 -5.07 19.28 6.10
N LEU A 167 -5.30 18.44 5.08
CA LEU A 167 -6.64 17.91 4.74
C LEU A 167 -7.25 17.16 5.92
N ASN A 168 -6.50 16.28 6.56
CA ASN A 168 -6.97 15.49 7.71
C ASN A 168 -7.15 16.34 8.98
N THR A 169 -6.50 17.50 9.09
CA THR A 169 -6.65 18.43 10.22
C THR A 169 -7.84 19.36 10.05
N PHE A 170 -7.96 20.00 8.89
CA PHE A 170 -8.87 21.11 8.65
C PHE A 170 -10.02 20.75 7.72
N GLY A 171 -9.84 19.78 6.86
CA GLY A 171 -10.74 19.42 5.76
C GLY A 171 -11.52 18.12 5.97
N VAL A 172 -11.94 17.76 7.19
CA VAL A 172 -12.58 16.45 7.49
C VAL A 172 -13.76 16.11 6.59
N ARG A 173 -14.61 17.11 6.30
CA ARG A 173 -15.75 16.92 5.37
C ARG A 173 -15.28 16.70 3.94
N ILE A 174 -14.20 17.38 3.53
CA ILE A 174 -13.56 17.21 2.23
C ILE A 174 -12.95 15.81 2.13
N VAL A 175 -12.25 15.35 3.17
CA VAL A 175 -11.68 13.99 3.24
C VAL A 175 -12.76 12.93 3.10
N ALA A 176 -13.89 13.06 3.79
CA ALA A 176 -15.02 12.14 3.67
C ALA A 176 -15.59 12.12 2.24
N PHE A 177 -15.78 13.27 1.60
CA PHE A 177 -16.22 13.39 0.22
C PHE A 177 -15.20 12.79 -0.76
N LEU A 178 -13.90 13.12 -0.59
CA LEU A 178 -12.84 12.61 -1.46
C LEU A 178 -12.66 11.10 -1.35
N ASN A 179 -12.91 10.49 -0.19
CA ASN A 179 -12.93 9.04 -0.04
C ASN A 179 -14.07 8.38 -0.84
N GLU A 180 -15.23 9.02 -0.96
CA GLU A 180 -16.31 8.51 -1.82
C GLU A 180 -15.98 8.69 -3.31
N VAL A 181 -15.41 9.83 -3.69
CA VAL A 181 -14.94 10.09 -5.06
C VAL A 181 -13.85 9.09 -5.46
N SER A 182 -12.95 8.76 -4.53
CA SER A 182 -11.85 7.82 -4.75
C SER A 182 -12.31 6.43 -5.21
N ILE A 183 -13.43 5.92 -4.70
CA ILE A 183 -13.96 4.62 -5.13
C ILE A 183 -14.20 4.63 -6.65
N TRP A 184 -14.90 5.65 -7.12
CA TRP A 184 -15.21 5.80 -8.55
C TRP A 184 -13.98 6.13 -9.37
N TRP A 185 -13.07 6.94 -8.84
CA TRP A 185 -11.81 7.29 -9.50
C TRP A 185 -10.96 6.05 -9.79
N HIS A 186 -10.84 5.14 -8.82
CA HIS A 186 -10.11 3.88 -9.02
C HIS A 186 -10.78 2.98 -10.05
N VAL A 187 -12.09 2.79 -9.96
CA VAL A 187 -12.84 1.94 -10.90
C VAL A 187 -12.76 2.50 -12.32
N LEU A 188 -13.10 3.78 -12.50
CA LEU A 188 -13.06 4.44 -13.79
C LEU A 188 -11.62 4.58 -14.31
N GLY A 189 -10.66 4.88 -13.45
CA GLY A 189 -9.24 4.96 -13.80
C GLY A 189 -8.71 3.65 -14.36
N VAL A 190 -9.04 2.51 -13.74
CA VAL A 190 -8.67 1.19 -14.29
C VAL A 190 -9.32 0.96 -15.65
N VAL A 191 -10.61 1.24 -15.79
CA VAL A 191 -11.33 1.06 -17.07
C VAL A 191 -10.73 1.94 -18.17
N VAL A 192 -10.44 3.21 -17.87
CA VAL A 192 -9.87 4.15 -18.85
C VAL A 192 -8.45 3.75 -19.23
N ILE A 193 -7.59 3.45 -18.26
CA ILE A 193 -6.20 3.06 -18.52
C ILE A 193 -6.15 1.74 -19.30
N CYS A 194 -6.83 0.70 -18.82
CA CYS A 194 -6.84 -0.61 -19.49
C CYS A 194 -7.51 -0.54 -20.85
N GLY A 195 -8.59 0.25 -21.00
CA GLY A 195 -9.23 0.49 -22.27
C GLY A 195 -8.32 1.17 -23.28
N ALA A 196 -7.59 2.22 -22.86
CA ALA A 196 -6.60 2.89 -23.70
C ALA A 196 -5.48 1.94 -24.10
N LEU A 197 -4.90 1.20 -23.14
CA LEU A 197 -3.83 0.24 -23.39
C LEU A 197 -4.24 -0.93 -24.28
N ALA A 198 -5.52 -1.29 -24.31
CA ALA A 198 -6.05 -2.36 -25.16
C ALA A 198 -6.41 -1.91 -26.59
N ILE A 199 -6.70 -0.61 -26.79
CA ILE A 199 -7.28 -0.13 -28.07
C ILE A 199 -6.28 0.71 -28.87
N VAL A 200 -5.43 1.49 -28.21
CA VAL A 200 -4.57 2.48 -28.88
C VAL A 200 -3.32 1.89 -29.51
N PRO A 201 -2.56 0.98 -28.85
CA PRO A 201 -1.40 0.38 -29.47
C PRO A 201 -1.76 -0.53 -30.64
N ASP A 202 -0.99 -0.49 -31.71
CA ASP A 202 -1.15 -1.40 -32.86
C ASP A 202 -0.68 -2.82 -32.52
N ASP A 203 0.35 -2.94 -31.67
CA ASP A 203 0.95 -4.21 -31.27
C ASP A 203 0.78 -4.45 -29.76
N HIS A 204 0.59 -5.73 -29.41
CA HIS A 204 0.47 -6.17 -28.03
C HIS A 204 1.31 -7.42 -27.79
N GLN A 205 1.74 -7.62 -26.55
CA GLN A 205 2.39 -8.84 -26.13
C GLN A 205 1.43 -10.04 -26.21
N SER A 206 1.98 -11.23 -26.49
CA SER A 206 1.17 -12.45 -26.48
C SER A 206 0.68 -12.78 -25.06
N THR A 207 -0.46 -13.47 -24.96
CA THR A 207 -0.94 -13.97 -23.66
C THR A 207 0.07 -14.93 -23.02
N SER A 208 0.84 -15.67 -23.83
CA SER A 208 1.93 -16.54 -23.32
C SER A 208 3.07 -15.72 -22.69
N PHE A 209 3.39 -14.56 -23.22
CA PHE A 209 4.33 -13.63 -22.59
C PHE A 209 3.78 -13.13 -21.24
N VAL A 210 2.56 -12.60 -21.23
CA VAL A 210 1.95 -12.02 -20.02
C VAL A 210 1.85 -13.03 -18.87
N LEU A 211 1.52 -14.29 -19.18
CA LEU A 211 1.29 -15.33 -18.17
C LEU A 211 2.48 -16.26 -17.93
N GLY A 212 3.49 -16.26 -18.79
CA GLY A 212 4.55 -17.26 -18.75
C GLY A 212 5.97 -16.72 -18.77
N GLU A 213 6.19 -15.44 -19.16
CA GLU A 213 7.56 -14.90 -19.22
C GLU A 213 8.15 -14.70 -17.83
N PHE A 214 9.28 -15.37 -17.58
CA PHE A 214 10.01 -15.31 -16.33
C PHE A 214 11.33 -14.58 -16.54
N VAL A 215 11.53 -13.47 -15.81
CA VAL A 215 12.74 -12.66 -15.88
C VAL A 215 13.38 -12.56 -14.50
N ASN A 216 14.69 -12.79 -14.43
CA ASN A 216 15.45 -12.71 -13.20
C ASN A 216 16.62 -11.74 -13.34
N ASN A 217 16.46 -10.53 -12.83
CA ASN A 217 17.50 -9.50 -12.75
C ASN A 217 18.00 -9.28 -11.31
N THR A 218 17.66 -10.18 -10.38
CA THR A 218 18.00 -10.04 -8.95
C THR A 218 19.43 -10.44 -8.60
N GLY A 219 20.11 -11.16 -9.49
CA GLY A 219 21.42 -11.75 -9.24
C GLY A 219 21.41 -13.06 -8.44
N PHE A 220 20.26 -13.55 -7.98
CA PHE A 220 20.13 -14.85 -7.35
C PHE A 220 19.98 -15.95 -8.39
N SER A 221 20.63 -17.11 -8.16
CA SER A 221 20.56 -18.27 -9.07
C SER A 221 19.29 -19.11 -8.87
N SER A 222 18.65 -19.04 -7.70
CA SER A 222 17.47 -19.85 -7.39
C SER A 222 16.19 -19.18 -7.89
N SER A 223 15.58 -19.72 -8.94
CA SER A 223 14.28 -19.24 -9.46
C SER A 223 13.16 -19.32 -8.42
N ILE A 224 13.17 -20.34 -7.55
CA ILE A 224 12.17 -20.47 -6.46
C ILE A 224 12.30 -19.29 -5.48
N TYR A 225 13.53 -18.91 -5.14
CA TYR A 225 13.75 -17.75 -4.27
C TYR A 225 13.32 -16.46 -4.95
N VAL A 226 13.62 -16.28 -6.22
CA VAL A 226 13.19 -15.11 -7.01
C VAL A 226 11.67 -15.00 -7.08
N VAL A 227 10.97 -16.11 -7.37
CA VAL A 227 9.51 -16.15 -7.33
C VAL A 227 8.99 -15.76 -5.96
N ALA A 228 9.58 -16.29 -4.88
CA ALA A 228 9.15 -16.02 -3.53
C ALA A 228 9.30 -14.54 -3.15
N ILE A 229 10.47 -13.92 -3.39
CA ILE A 229 10.67 -12.49 -3.10
C ILE A 229 9.86 -11.59 -4.04
N GLY A 230 9.60 -12.00 -5.28
CA GLY A 230 8.74 -11.29 -6.23
C GLY A 230 7.30 -11.09 -5.76
N LEU A 231 6.83 -11.93 -4.82
CA LEU A 231 5.50 -11.78 -4.19
C LEU A 231 5.35 -10.45 -3.41
N LEU A 232 6.46 -9.75 -3.10
CA LEU A 232 6.43 -8.49 -2.34
C LEU A 232 5.57 -7.42 -3.03
N MET A 233 5.60 -7.33 -4.35
CA MET A 233 4.78 -6.36 -5.11
C MET A 233 3.29 -6.51 -4.76
N ALA A 234 2.77 -7.72 -4.84
CA ALA A 234 1.38 -8.01 -4.51
C ALA A 234 1.13 -7.89 -3.00
N GLN A 235 2.04 -8.40 -2.17
CA GLN A 235 1.87 -8.42 -0.72
C GLN A 235 1.87 -7.02 -0.10
N TYR A 236 2.70 -6.11 -0.61
CA TYR A 236 2.68 -4.70 -0.23
C TYR A 236 1.38 -4.03 -0.65
N THR A 237 0.95 -4.25 -1.90
CA THR A 237 -0.30 -3.66 -2.41
C THR A 237 -1.52 -4.11 -1.60
N PHE A 238 -1.57 -5.38 -1.19
CA PHE A 238 -2.63 -5.91 -0.32
C PHE A 238 -2.39 -5.57 1.16
N THR A 239 -2.10 -4.31 1.48
CA THR A 239 -2.07 -3.75 2.85
C THR A 239 -3.15 -2.69 3.02
N GLY A 240 -3.50 -2.34 4.25
CA GLY A 240 -4.43 -1.25 4.56
C GLY A 240 -5.91 -1.63 4.59
N TYR A 241 -6.29 -2.90 4.38
CA TYR A 241 -7.68 -3.34 4.54
C TYR A 241 -8.15 -3.31 6.00
N ASP A 242 -7.25 -3.24 6.96
CA ASP A 242 -7.53 -3.00 8.38
C ASP A 242 -8.11 -1.61 8.69
N ALA A 243 -7.99 -0.67 7.76
CA ALA A 243 -8.57 0.65 7.90
C ALA A 243 -10.08 0.61 8.16
N SER A 244 -10.81 -0.34 7.56
CA SER A 244 -12.23 -0.58 7.85
C SER A 244 -12.47 -0.88 9.34
N ALA A 245 -11.55 -1.57 10.01
CA ALA A 245 -11.63 -1.82 11.44
C ALA A 245 -11.35 -0.55 12.25
N HIS A 246 -10.31 0.22 11.89
CA HIS A 246 -9.98 1.46 12.57
C HIS A 246 -11.06 2.56 12.44
N MET A 247 -11.95 2.44 11.46
CA MET A 247 -13.08 3.36 11.25
C MET A 247 -14.39 2.89 11.90
N THR A 248 -14.41 1.79 12.64
CA THR A 248 -15.66 1.21 13.19
C THR A 248 -16.37 2.09 14.21
N GLU A 249 -15.65 2.90 15.02
CA GLU A 249 -16.29 3.86 15.93
C GLU A 249 -17.01 5.00 15.19
N GLU A 250 -16.65 5.27 13.93
CA GLU A 250 -17.31 6.27 13.07
C GLU A 250 -18.36 5.64 12.14
N THR A 251 -18.45 4.29 12.08
CA THR A 251 -19.29 3.55 11.12
C THR A 251 -20.62 3.10 11.76
N ILE A 252 -21.71 3.25 11.00
CA ILE A 252 -23.05 2.75 11.35
C ILE A 252 -23.08 1.24 11.09
N ASP A 253 -23.75 0.46 11.96
CA ASP A 253 -23.78 -1.00 11.93
C ASP A 253 -22.36 -1.62 11.93
N ALA A 254 -21.50 -1.08 12.76
CA ALA A 254 -20.06 -1.33 12.78
C ALA A 254 -19.69 -2.82 12.83
N ALA A 255 -20.40 -3.63 13.64
CA ALA A 255 -20.17 -5.07 13.79
C ALA A 255 -20.42 -5.88 12.51
N THR A 256 -21.09 -5.29 11.51
CA THR A 256 -21.38 -5.91 10.21
C THR A 256 -20.69 -5.18 9.06
N ALA A 257 -20.65 -3.85 9.10
CA ALA A 257 -20.06 -3.01 8.06
C ALA A 257 -18.54 -3.13 8.01
N GLY A 258 -17.85 -3.08 9.16
CA GLY A 258 -16.41 -3.23 9.24
C GLY A 258 -15.88 -4.54 8.64
N PRO A 259 -16.38 -5.73 9.08
CA PRO A 259 -16.03 -7.01 8.48
C PRO A 259 -16.24 -7.07 6.96
N LYS A 260 -17.41 -6.59 6.48
CA LYS A 260 -17.71 -6.54 5.04
C LYS A 260 -16.79 -5.59 4.29
N GLY A 261 -16.38 -4.48 4.92
CA GLY A 261 -15.41 -3.53 4.37
C GLY A 261 -14.06 -4.19 4.13
N ILE A 262 -13.52 -4.90 5.13
CA ILE A 262 -12.28 -5.67 5.03
C ILE A 262 -12.33 -6.66 3.87
N VAL A 263 -13.32 -7.56 3.86
CA VAL A 263 -13.38 -8.65 2.89
C VAL A 263 -13.62 -8.14 1.46
N ARG A 264 -14.57 -7.21 1.29
CA ARG A 264 -14.92 -6.66 -0.03
C ARG A 264 -13.78 -5.88 -0.66
N SER A 265 -13.02 -5.10 0.13
CA SER A 265 -11.88 -4.33 -0.39
C SER A 265 -10.81 -5.26 -0.98
N ILE A 266 -10.52 -6.40 -0.33
CA ILE A 266 -9.58 -7.39 -0.85
C ILE A 266 -10.11 -8.02 -2.13
N ILE A 267 -11.37 -8.48 -2.16
CA ILE A 267 -11.93 -9.16 -3.34
C ILE A 267 -11.99 -8.23 -4.55
N VAL A 268 -12.49 -7.01 -4.37
CA VAL A 268 -12.59 -6.05 -5.48
C VAL A 268 -11.21 -5.67 -6.00
N SER A 269 -10.25 -5.44 -5.10
CA SER A 269 -8.86 -5.14 -5.49
C SER A 269 -8.18 -6.32 -6.18
N LEU A 270 -8.46 -7.56 -5.75
CA LEU A 270 -7.92 -8.76 -6.40
C LEU A 270 -8.32 -8.82 -7.89
N VAL A 271 -9.62 -8.63 -8.17
CA VAL A 271 -10.15 -8.70 -9.53
C VAL A 271 -9.68 -7.50 -10.37
N ALA A 272 -9.85 -6.29 -9.86
CA ALA A 272 -9.51 -5.08 -10.60
C ALA A 272 -7.99 -4.93 -10.79
N GLY A 273 -7.17 -5.33 -9.81
CA GLY A 273 -5.71 -5.32 -9.92
C GLY A 273 -5.20 -6.35 -10.92
N PHE A 274 -5.84 -7.53 -11.02
CA PHE A 274 -5.49 -8.50 -12.05
C PHE A 274 -5.71 -7.92 -13.46
N VAL A 275 -6.85 -7.25 -13.68
CA VAL A 275 -7.15 -6.58 -14.96
C VAL A 275 -6.13 -5.48 -15.26
N LEU A 276 -5.78 -4.66 -14.24
CA LEU A 276 -4.82 -3.58 -14.39
C LEU A 276 -3.42 -4.12 -14.76
N LEU A 277 -2.92 -5.10 -14.00
CA LEU A 277 -1.61 -5.70 -14.23
C LEU A 277 -1.55 -6.41 -15.59
N PHE A 278 -2.62 -7.11 -15.97
CA PHE A 278 -2.74 -7.72 -17.30
C PHE A 278 -2.66 -6.64 -18.39
N GLY A 279 -3.44 -5.55 -18.28
CA GLY A 279 -3.45 -4.47 -19.25
C GLY A 279 -2.08 -3.81 -19.44
N PHE A 280 -1.37 -3.50 -18.36
CA PHE A 280 -0.02 -2.94 -18.43
C PHE A 280 0.98 -3.91 -19.05
N THR A 281 0.97 -5.18 -18.63
CA THR A 281 1.91 -6.20 -19.12
C THR A 281 1.66 -6.52 -20.60
N PHE A 282 0.38 -6.55 -21.00
CA PHE A 282 -0.05 -6.80 -22.38
C PHE A 282 0.37 -5.67 -23.34
N ALA A 283 0.45 -4.43 -22.84
CA ALA A 283 0.81 -3.25 -23.62
C ALA A 283 2.31 -2.94 -23.66
N ILE A 284 3.18 -3.74 -23.05
CA ILE A 284 4.64 -3.53 -23.09
C ILE A 284 5.12 -3.59 -24.53
N GLN A 285 5.66 -2.48 -25.06
CA GLN A 285 6.24 -2.40 -26.40
C GLN A 285 7.72 -2.82 -26.39
N SER A 286 8.46 -2.43 -25.35
CA SER A 286 9.87 -2.79 -25.14
C SER A 286 10.09 -3.15 -23.68
N TYR A 287 10.45 -4.42 -23.41
CA TYR A 287 10.69 -4.86 -22.03
C TYR A 287 11.94 -4.20 -21.43
N SER A 288 13.04 -4.18 -22.18
CA SER A 288 14.27 -3.51 -21.75
C SER A 288 14.06 -1.99 -21.62
N GLY A 289 13.34 -1.36 -22.55
CA GLY A 289 13.00 0.06 -22.46
C GLY A 289 12.18 0.40 -21.22
N ALA A 290 11.24 -0.47 -20.83
CA ALA A 290 10.47 -0.28 -19.60
C ALA A 290 11.35 -0.37 -18.34
N LEU A 291 12.36 -1.26 -18.32
CA LEU A 291 13.29 -1.38 -17.19
C LEU A 291 14.29 -0.23 -17.11
N ASP A 292 14.78 0.23 -18.25
CA ASP A 292 15.78 1.31 -18.39
C ASP A 292 15.10 2.68 -18.58
N SER A 293 13.88 2.84 -18.05
CA SER A 293 13.07 4.04 -18.19
C SER A 293 13.81 5.31 -17.79
N ASP A 294 13.88 6.31 -18.66
CA ASP A 294 14.48 7.62 -18.41
C ASP A 294 13.81 8.34 -17.22
N THR A 295 12.52 8.12 -17.02
CA THR A 295 11.77 8.68 -15.88
C THR A 295 12.02 7.93 -14.57
N GLY A 296 12.71 6.78 -14.59
CA GLY A 296 12.84 5.87 -13.45
C GLY A 296 11.54 5.18 -13.01
N VAL A 297 10.46 5.33 -13.80
CA VAL A 297 9.11 4.79 -13.50
C VAL A 297 8.66 3.89 -14.66
N PRO A 298 8.87 2.57 -14.60
CA PRO A 298 8.49 1.65 -15.66
C PRO A 298 7.05 1.77 -16.17
N PRO A 299 6.02 1.94 -15.33
CA PRO A 299 4.67 2.21 -15.81
C PRO A 299 4.53 3.47 -16.66
N ALA A 300 5.30 4.53 -16.36
CA ALA A 300 5.29 5.75 -17.18
C ALA A 300 5.89 5.48 -18.57
N GLN A 301 6.98 4.70 -18.64
CA GLN A 301 7.58 4.31 -19.90
C GLN A 301 6.64 3.47 -20.76
N ILE A 302 6.00 2.45 -20.14
CA ILE A 302 5.01 1.60 -20.85
C ILE A 302 3.88 2.45 -21.43
N LEU A 303 3.37 3.42 -20.66
CA LEU A 303 2.35 4.33 -21.15
C LEU A 303 2.84 5.17 -22.33
N MET A 304 4.08 5.71 -22.25
CA MET A 304 4.66 6.53 -23.34
C MET A 304 4.85 5.73 -24.62
N ASP A 305 5.39 4.53 -24.51
CA ASP A 305 5.64 3.67 -25.65
C ASP A 305 4.35 3.22 -26.32
N ALA A 306 3.31 2.94 -25.51
CA ALA A 306 2.02 2.43 -25.97
C ALA A 306 1.05 3.52 -26.44
N LEU A 307 1.02 4.69 -25.80
CA LEU A 307 -0.03 5.71 -26.00
C LEU A 307 0.52 7.05 -26.53
N GLY A 308 1.84 7.20 -26.65
CA GLY A 308 2.49 8.46 -26.94
C GLY A 308 2.47 9.43 -25.76
N THR A 309 3.36 10.43 -25.80
CA THR A 309 3.66 11.31 -24.65
C THR A 309 2.44 12.07 -24.11
N THR A 310 1.58 12.60 -24.99
CA THR A 310 0.44 13.44 -24.55
C THR A 310 -0.61 12.63 -23.80
N THR A 311 -1.01 11.47 -24.31
CA THR A 311 -1.99 10.60 -23.66
C THR A 311 -1.44 10.06 -22.34
N SER A 312 -0.15 9.70 -22.30
CA SER A 312 0.53 9.19 -21.11
C SER A 312 0.49 10.17 -19.95
N LYS A 313 0.65 11.49 -20.21
CA LYS A 313 0.54 12.51 -19.16
C LYS A 313 -0.84 12.49 -18.48
N TRP A 314 -1.91 12.29 -19.23
CA TRP A 314 -3.25 12.18 -18.67
C TRP A 314 -3.44 10.88 -17.87
N MET A 315 -2.90 9.75 -18.36
CA MET A 315 -2.94 8.49 -17.63
C MET A 315 -2.11 8.55 -16.35
N LEU A 316 -0.94 9.17 -16.38
CA LEU A 316 -0.13 9.43 -15.18
C LEU A 316 -0.86 10.31 -14.18
N LEU A 317 -1.57 11.34 -14.64
CA LEU A 317 -2.39 12.18 -13.76
C LEU A 317 -3.49 11.37 -13.06
N VAL A 318 -4.15 10.45 -13.77
CA VAL A 318 -5.15 9.54 -13.17
C VAL A 318 -4.51 8.70 -12.07
N ILE A 319 -3.32 8.13 -12.32
CA ILE A 319 -2.57 7.33 -11.34
C ILE A 319 -2.15 8.20 -10.12
N ILE A 320 -1.59 9.38 -10.36
CA ILE A 320 -1.13 10.29 -9.29
C ILE A 320 -2.31 10.70 -8.39
N VAL A 321 -3.45 11.06 -8.97
CA VAL A 321 -4.63 11.42 -8.17
C VAL A 321 -5.13 10.24 -7.33
N ALA A 322 -5.09 9.01 -7.87
CA ALA A 322 -5.40 7.80 -7.08
C ALA A 322 -4.41 7.59 -5.93
N GLN A 323 -3.12 7.83 -6.15
CA GLN A 323 -2.08 7.77 -5.11
C GLN A 323 -2.30 8.83 -4.03
N LEU A 324 -2.68 10.06 -4.41
CA LEU A 324 -3.02 11.12 -3.44
C LEU A 324 -4.25 10.74 -2.60
N PHE A 325 -5.28 10.13 -3.18
CA PHE A 325 -6.40 9.60 -2.39
C PHE A 325 -5.96 8.50 -1.43
N CYS A 326 -5.07 7.61 -1.89
CA CYS A 326 -4.51 6.53 -1.09
C CYS A 326 -3.76 7.07 0.14
N GLY A 327 -2.83 8.01 -0.05
CA GLY A 327 -2.08 8.63 1.04
C GLY A 327 -2.96 9.41 2.01
N MET A 328 -3.93 10.17 1.50
CA MET A 328 -4.91 10.88 2.34
C MET A 328 -5.70 9.90 3.24
N ALA A 329 -6.19 8.81 2.68
CA ALA A 329 -6.93 7.79 3.43
C ALA A 329 -6.03 7.03 4.42
N SER A 330 -4.76 6.77 4.05
CA SER A 330 -3.76 6.17 4.93
C SER A 330 -3.50 7.04 6.16
N VAL A 331 -3.30 8.36 6.00
CA VAL A 331 -3.17 9.31 7.12
C VAL A 331 -4.43 9.32 7.99
N THR A 332 -5.62 9.21 7.38
CA THR A 332 -6.88 9.11 8.12
C THR A 332 -6.88 7.90 9.06
N ALA A 333 -6.66 6.69 8.54
CA ALA A 333 -6.66 5.45 9.32
C ALA A 333 -5.55 5.43 10.38
N ASN A 334 -4.32 5.81 9.98
CA ASN A 334 -3.17 5.86 10.85
C ASN A 334 -3.38 6.80 12.05
N SER A 335 -3.94 7.99 11.83
CA SER A 335 -4.23 8.92 12.91
C SER A 335 -5.27 8.38 13.92
N ARG A 336 -6.27 7.60 13.48
CA ARG A 336 -7.23 6.95 14.39
C ARG A 336 -6.58 5.86 15.23
N MET A 337 -5.70 5.08 14.60
CA MET A 337 -4.92 4.05 15.30
C MET A 337 -4.00 4.68 16.35
N ILE A 338 -3.21 5.69 15.99
CA ILE A 338 -2.35 6.45 16.92
C ILE A 338 -3.18 7.07 18.06
N TYR A 339 -4.31 7.68 17.74
CA TYR A 339 -5.23 8.24 18.73
C TYR A 339 -5.67 7.19 19.73
N ALA A 340 -6.18 6.05 19.25
CA ALA A 340 -6.69 4.99 20.11
C ALA A 340 -5.57 4.40 20.99
N PHE A 341 -4.40 4.11 20.42
CA PHE A 341 -3.25 3.56 21.12
C PHE A 341 -2.69 4.54 22.16
N SER A 342 -2.77 5.86 21.88
CA SER A 342 -2.43 6.90 22.84
C SER A 342 -3.50 7.10 23.92
N ARG A 343 -4.78 6.98 23.59
CA ARG A 343 -5.89 7.03 24.55
C ARG A 343 -5.70 5.99 25.66
N ASP A 344 -5.23 4.80 25.28
CA ASP A 344 -4.95 3.70 26.20
C ASP A 344 -3.56 3.80 26.88
N GLY A 345 -2.84 4.91 26.67
CA GLY A 345 -1.58 5.22 27.37
C GLY A 345 -0.33 4.49 26.86
N ALA A 346 -0.39 3.84 25.67
CA ALA A 346 0.65 2.95 25.19
C ALA A 346 1.79 3.64 24.42
N LEU A 347 1.60 4.88 23.96
CA LEU A 347 2.63 5.67 23.29
C LEU A 347 3.35 6.64 24.27
N PRO A 348 4.63 6.93 24.06
CA PRO A 348 5.28 8.07 24.71
C PRO A 348 4.49 9.35 24.43
N PHE A 349 4.36 10.22 25.41
CA PHE A 349 3.58 11.47 25.30
C PHE A 349 2.11 11.28 24.95
N SER A 350 1.50 10.16 25.33
CA SER A 350 0.10 9.79 25.07
C SER A 350 -0.88 10.95 25.30
N ARG A 351 -0.70 11.73 26.37
CA ARG A 351 -1.53 12.90 26.67
C ARG A 351 -1.57 13.96 25.58
N THR A 352 -0.58 14.00 24.70
CA THR A 352 -0.51 14.91 23.56
C THR A 352 -1.22 14.35 22.34
N TRP A 353 -0.97 13.05 22.03
CA TRP A 353 -1.41 12.45 20.79
C TRP A 353 -2.90 12.10 20.77
N HIS A 354 -3.53 11.83 21.94
CA HIS A 354 -4.96 11.53 22.00
C HIS A 354 -5.87 12.78 22.15
N LYS A 355 -5.33 13.99 22.02
CA LYS A 355 -6.15 15.20 22.04
C LYS A 355 -6.99 15.29 20.76
N LEU A 356 -8.31 15.48 20.94
CA LEU A 356 -9.22 15.78 19.84
C LEU A 356 -9.36 17.28 19.66
N ASN A 357 -9.44 17.73 18.43
CA ASN A 357 -9.85 19.08 18.10
C ASN A 357 -11.30 19.30 18.56
N PRO A 358 -11.60 20.32 19.37
CA PRO A 358 -12.94 20.51 19.95
C PRO A 358 -14.02 20.78 18.90
N THR A 359 -13.67 21.34 17.76
CA THR A 359 -14.61 21.70 16.68
C THR A 359 -14.83 20.55 15.70
N THR A 360 -13.74 19.94 15.21
CA THR A 360 -13.79 18.91 14.17
C THR A 360 -13.87 17.49 14.73
N ARG A 361 -13.59 17.31 16.01
CA ARG A 361 -13.47 16.01 16.69
C ARG A 361 -12.44 15.06 16.07
N THR A 362 -11.42 15.63 15.41
CA THR A 362 -10.31 14.89 14.81
C THR A 362 -9.09 14.87 15.73
N PRO A 363 -8.29 13.79 15.70
CA PRO A 363 -7.06 13.68 16.47
C PRO A 363 -5.89 14.39 15.75
N THR A 364 -5.93 15.74 15.70
CA THR A 364 -4.98 16.57 14.95
C THR A 364 -3.52 16.24 15.25
N ASN A 365 -3.17 16.08 16.54
CA ASN A 365 -1.79 15.79 16.92
C ASN A 365 -1.34 14.41 16.40
N ALA A 366 -2.23 13.40 16.39
CA ALA A 366 -1.94 12.08 15.83
C ALA A 366 -1.78 12.15 14.30
N VAL A 367 -2.53 13.01 13.60
CA VAL A 367 -2.33 13.28 12.17
C VAL A 367 -0.90 13.74 11.90
N TRP A 368 -0.41 14.74 12.65
CA TRP A 368 0.95 15.27 12.45
C TRP A 368 2.04 14.32 12.94
N LEU A 369 1.76 13.44 13.91
CA LEU A 369 2.69 12.35 14.26
C LEU A 369 2.80 11.32 13.12
N ALA A 370 1.67 10.96 12.50
CA ALA A 370 1.65 10.04 11.36
C ALA A 370 2.45 10.59 10.18
N THR A 371 2.17 11.83 9.76
CA THR A 371 2.85 12.46 8.60
C THR A 371 4.31 12.77 8.89
N GLY A 372 4.64 13.26 10.07
CA GLY A 372 6.04 13.52 10.48
C GLY A 372 6.85 12.24 10.59
N GLY A 373 6.27 11.17 11.14
CA GLY A 373 6.90 9.85 11.20
C GLY A 373 7.13 9.26 9.79
N ALA A 374 6.16 9.41 8.89
CA ALA A 374 6.29 8.99 7.50
C ALA A 374 7.40 9.76 6.78
N PHE A 375 7.47 11.09 6.97
CA PHE A 375 8.54 11.91 6.41
C PHE A 375 9.92 11.47 6.90
N ALA A 376 10.07 11.23 8.21
CA ALA A 376 11.32 10.76 8.79
C ALA A 376 11.78 9.42 8.20
N LEU A 377 10.85 8.50 7.92
CA LEU A 377 11.17 7.21 7.28
C LEU A 377 11.60 7.35 5.81
N GLY A 378 11.18 8.39 5.11
CA GLY A 378 11.58 8.65 3.74
C GLY A 378 12.96 9.33 3.60
N LEU A 379 13.43 10.05 4.64
CA LEU A 379 14.69 10.81 4.59
C LEU A 379 15.93 9.99 4.19
N PRO A 380 16.10 8.72 4.62
CA PRO A 380 17.25 7.91 4.22
C PRO A 380 17.44 7.77 2.70
N TYR A 381 16.41 8.00 1.90
CA TYR A 381 16.49 8.00 0.44
C TYR A 381 17.49 9.03 -0.12
N LEU A 382 17.74 10.14 0.60
CA LEU A 382 18.74 11.14 0.22
C LEU A 382 20.16 10.57 0.12
N TRP A 383 20.44 9.48 0.83
CA TRP A 383 21.76 8.85 0.90
C TRP A 383 21.78 7.44 0.31
N ASN A 384 20.62 6.80 0.20
CA ASN A 384 20.53 5.42 -0.25
C ASN A 384 19.21 5.15 -1.01
N ASN A 385 19.31 4.93 -2.30
CA ASN A 385 18.16 4.66 -3.17
C ASN A 385 17.42 3.35 -2.82
N THR A 386 18.05 2.42 -2.07
CA THR A 386 17.39 1.20 -1.61
C THR A 386 16.48 1.42 -0.39
N ALA A 387 16.51 2.61 0.21
CA ALA A 387 15.70 2.93 1.39
C ALA A 387 14.19 2.74 1.14
N TYR A 388 13.72 3.03 -0.07
CA TYR A 388 12.31 2.83 -0.43
C TYR A 388 11.89 1.35 -0.34
N ALA A 389 12.71 0.44 -0.84
CA ALA A 389 12.43 -1.01 -0.74
C ALA A 389 12.43 -1.49 0.73
N ALA A 390 13.30 -0.92 1.58
CA ALA A 390 13.29 -1.21 3.01
C ALA A 390 12.00 -0.71 3.69
N VAL A 391 11.52 0.50 3.36
CA VAL A 391 10.27 1.06 3.91
C VAL A 391 9.06 0.20 3.51
N THR A 392 8.95 -0.24 2.26
CA THR A 392 7.84 -1.10 1.80
C THR A 392 7.87 -2.49 2.45
N SER A 393 9.07 -3.05 2.69
CA SER A 393 9.24 -4.31 3.42
C SER A 393 8.84 -4.16 4.90
N ILE A 394 9.29 -3.09 5.59
CA ILE A 394 8.91 -2.78 6.98
C ILE A 394 7.40 -2.59 7.09
N ALA A 395 6.78 -1.89 6.15
CA ALA A 395 5.34 -1.69 6.08
C ALA A 395 4.61 -3.03 6.05
N THR A 396 4.99 -3.90 5.11
CA THR A 396 4.38 -5.22 4.92
C THR A 396 4.56 -6.10 6.15
N ILE A 397 5.80 -6.28 6.63
CA ILE A 397 6.10 -7.13 7.79
C ILE A 397 5.37 -6.63 9.04
N GLY A 398 5.44 -5.32 9.33
CA GLY A 398 4.83 -4.73 10.51
C GLY A 398 3.32 -4.93 10.55
N LEU A 399 2.63 -4.65 9.45
CA LEU A 399 1.19 -4.81 9.37
C LEU A 399 0.77 -6.28 9.47
N TYR A 400 1.40 -7.19 8.72
CA TYR A 400 0.98 -8.60 8.72
C TYR A 400 1.25 -9.29 10.06
N ILE A 401 2.30 -8.93 10.79
CA ILE A 401 2.50 -9.38 12.18
C ILE A 401 1.35 -8.88 13.06
N ALA A 402 0.97 -7.60 12.94
CA ALA A 402 -0.15 -7.05 13.71
C ALA A 402 -1.49 -7.72 13.35
N TYR A 403 -1.71 -8.09 12.08
CA TYR A 403 -2.92 -8.76 11.60
C TYR A 403 -3.06 -10.19 12.15
N VAL A 404 -1.93 -10.92 12.23
CA VAL A 404 -1.99 -12.33 12.60
C VAL A 404 -2.06 -12.57 14.11
N ILE A 405 -1.56 -11.68 14.93
CA ILE A 405 -1.60 -11.83 16.39
C ILE A 405 -3.03 -12.01 16.92
N PRO A 406 -4.02 -11.16 16.59
CA PRO A 406 -5.41 -11.38 16.98
C PRO A 406 -5.99 -12.68 16.45
N THR A 407 -5.66 -13.06 15.21
CA THR A 407 -6.10 -14.33 14.61
C THR A 407 -5.58 -15.53 15.40
N TYR A 408 -4.31 -15.52 15.79
CA TYR A 408 -3.71 -16.56 16.62
C TYR A 408 -4.40 -16.65 17.99
N LEU A 409 -4.62 -15.51 18.65
CA LEU A 409 -5.29 -15.47 19.96
C LEU A 409 -6.74 -15.92 19.87
N ARG A 410 -7.45 -15.58 18.80
CA ARG A 410 -8.79 -16.07 18.52
C ARG A 410 -8.83 -17.59 18.41
N LEU A 411 -7.91 -18.20 17.66
CA LEU A 411 -7.84 -19.67 17.56
C LEU A 411 -7.57 -20.34 18.92
N ARG A 412 -6.74 -19.72 19.75
CA ARG A 412 -6.47 -20.22 21.11
C ARG A 412 -7.67 -20.16 22.04
N GLN A 413 -8.61 -19.26 21.81
CA GLN A 413 -9.86 -19.21 22.59
C GLN A 413 -10.83 -20.34 22.22
N GLY A 414 -10.76 -20.87 21.00
CA GLY A 414 -11.65 -21.95 20.54
C GLY A 414 -13.13 -21.57 20.72
N ASP A 415 -13.87 -22.40 21.43
CA ASP A 415 -15.30 -22.21 21.68
C ASP A 415 -15.63 -21.11 22.71
N ARG A 416 -14.62 -20.59 23.43
CA ARG A 416 -14.79 -19.46 24.35
C ARG A 416 -14.88 -18.12 23.63
N PHE A 417 -14.55 -18.07 22.34
CA PHE A 417 -14.61 -16.86 21.56
C PHE A 417 -16.05 -16.39 21.35
N GLU A 418 -16.35 -15.18 21.79
CA GLU A 418 -17.65 -14.54 21.63
C GLU A 418 -17.81 -14.07 20.18
N ARG A 419 -18.63 -14.78 19.40
CA ARG A 419 -18.82 -14.49 17.97
C ARG A 419 -19.71 -13.26 17.78
N GLY A 420 -19.29 -12.38 16.89
CA GLY A 420 -20.11 -11.28 16.41
C GLY A 420 -21.19 -11.74 15.40
N PRO A 421 -22.03 -10.81 14.91
CA PRO A 421 -23.07 -11.11 13.91
C PRO A 421 -22.51 -11.60 12.57
N TRP A 422 -21.27 -11.24 12.22
CA TRP A 422 -20.54 -11.77 11.08
C TRP A 422 -19.46 -12.74 11.57
N HIS A 423 -19.50 -13.99 11.14
CA HIS A 423 -18.52 -15.01 11.55
C HIS A 423 -18.35 -16.11 10.51
N LEU A 424 -17.24 -16.83 10.56
CA LEU A 424 -16.87 -17.90 9.62
C LEU A 424 -17.47 -19.26 9.97
N GLY A 425 -18.11 -19.40 11.13
CA GLY A 425 -18.69 -20.66 11.57
C GLY A 425 -17.63 -21.75 11.76
N SER A 426 -17.82 -22.90 11.12
CA SER A 426 -16.89 -24.05 11.15
C SER A 426 -15.59 -23.80 10.38
N TRP A 427 -15.56 -22.87 9.44
CA TRP A 427 -14.39 -22.54 8.64
C TRP A 427 -13.34 -21.72 9.39
N SER A 428 -13.69 -21.12 10.52
CA SER A 428 -12.83 -20.20 11.26
C SER A 428 -11.46 -20.79 11.60
N THR A 429 -11.39 -22.05 12.03
CA THR A 429 -10.12 -22.71 12.37
C THR A 429 -9.24 -22.92 11.15
N ILE A 430 -9.80 -23.37 10.02
CA ILE A 430 -9.06 -23.63 8.78
C ILE A 430 -8.53 -22.31 8.24
N VAL A 431 -9.40 -21.32 8.09
CA VAL A 431 -9.04 -19.98 7.60
C VAL A 431 -7.95 -19.33 8.46
N GLY A 432 -8.13 -19.33 9.77
CA GLY A 432 -7.16 -18.76 10.69
C GLY A 432 -5.80 -19.49 10.68
N THR A 433 -5.80 -20.82 10.55
CA THR A 433 -4.55 -21.59 10.46
C THR A 433 -3.77 -21.28 9.18
N ILE A 434 -4.47 -21.20 8.02
CA ILE A 434 -3.85 -20.80 6.75
C ILE A 434 -3.30 -19.38 6.86
N ALA A 435 -4.06 -18.45 7.44
CA ALA A 435 -3.62 -17.06 7.64
C ALA A 435 -2.34 -16.98 8.47
N ILE A 436 -2.26 -17.72 9.58
CA ILE A 436 -1.07 -17.75 10.45
C ILE A 436 0.14 -18.33 9.71
N ALA A 437 -0.03 -19.46 9.02
CA ALA A 437 1.04 -20.10 8.27
C ALA A 437 1.57 -19.17 7.17
N TRP A 438 0.68 -18.52 6.43
CA TRP A 438 1.04 -17.56 5.40
C TRP A 438 1.84 -16.38 5.95
N VAL A 439 1.35 -15.73 7.01
CA VAL A 439 2.04 -14.59 7.61
C VAL A 439 3.40 -14.99 8.18
N ALA A 440 3.53 -16.17 8.78
CA ALA A 440 4.82 -16.67 9.24
C ALA A 440 5.83 -16.80 8.08
N VAL A 441 5.39 -17.34 6.94
CA VAL A 441 6.25 -17.50 5.75
C VAL A 441 6.68 -16.14 5.20
N ILE A 442 5.75 -15.21 4.95
CA ILE A 442 6.09 -13.92 4.35
C ILE A 442 6.91 -13.04 5.29
N THR A 443 6.69 -13.15 6.61
CA THR A 443 7.49 -12.40 7.59
C THR A 443 8.96 -12.78 7.49
N VAL A 444 9.26 -14.06 7.43
CA VAL A 444 10.64 -14.55 7.26
C VAL A 444 11.16 -14.16 5.87
N LEU A 445 10.37 -14.38 4.83
CA LEU A 445 10.76 -14.16 3.44
C LEU A 445 11.17 -12.72 3.16
N PHE A 446 10.40 -11.73 3.64
CA PHE A 446 10.68 -10.32 3.36
C PHE A 446 11.73 -9.70 4.30
N MET A 447 12.20 -10.45 5.31
CA MET A 447 13.40 -10.13 6.06
C MET A 447 14.70 -10.57 5.36
N LEU A 448 14.59 -11.47 4.37
CA LEU A 448 15.73 -11.95 3.60
C LEU A 448 16.11 -10.94 2.49
N PRO A 449 17.35 -10.99 1.97
CA PRO A 449 17.82 -10.08 0.94
C PRO A 449 16.93 -10.08 -0.32
N GLN A 450 16.57 -8.90 -0.81
CA GLN A 450 15.74 -8.73 -2.01
C GLN A 450 16.57 -8.62 -3.31
N SER A 451 17.88 -8.38 -3.20
CA SER A 451 18.84 -8.38 -4.30
C SER A 451 20.15 -9.03 -3.84
N SER A 452 20.82 -9.71 -4.76
CA SER A 452 22.14 -10.28 -4.48
C SER A 452 23.21 -9.17 -4.48
N PRO A 453 24.11 -9.12 -3.50
CA PRO A 453 25.28 -8.24 -3.57
C PRO A 453 26.10 -8.62 -4.80
N SER A 454 26.34 -7.68 -5.71
CA SER A 454 27.23 -7.90 -6.86
C SER A 454 28.65 -8.23 -6.35
N PRO A 455 29.27 -9.33 -6.78
CA PRO A 455 30.66 -9.60 -6.41
C PRO A 455 31.54 -8.52 -7.07
N GLY A 456 32.05 -7.59 -6.28
CA GLY A 456 33.13 -6.72 -6.72
C GLY A 456 32.88 -5.21 -6.82
N THR A 457 31.79 -4.69 -6.30
CA THR A 457 31.68 -3.23 -6.14
C THR A 457 31.88 -2.86 -4.67
N PRO A 458 32.98 -2.18 -4.29
CA PRO A 458 33.05 -1.53 -2.98
C PRO A 458 31.90 -0.52 -2.92
N SER A 459 31.21 -0.46 -1.79
CA SER A 459 30.17 0.52 -1.50
C SER A 459 30.76 1.94 -1.44
N THR A 460 31.13 2.49 -2.58
CA THR A 460 31.41 3.89 -2.74
C THR A 460 30.30 4.47 -3.60
N THR A 461 29.34 5.05 -2.93
CA THR A 461 28.38 6.00 -3.47
C THR A 461 29.11 7.05 -4.32
N ARG A 462 29.12 6.83 -5.64
CA ARG A 462 29.28 7.93 -6.60
C ARG A 462 28.00 7.99 -7.42
N PRO A 463 27.35 9.16 -7.50
CA PRO A 463 26.29 9.36 -8.47
C PRO A 463 26.91 9.17 -9.86
N SER A 464 26.33 8.31 -10.68
CA SER A 464 26.68 8.16 -12.08
C SER A 464 26.35 9.47 -12.80
N ARG A 465 27.32 10.34 -12.94
CA ARG A 465 27.30 11.38 -13.97
C ARG A 465 27.37 10.65 -15.31
N SER A 466 26.28 10.53 -16.00
CA SER A 466 26.25 10.27 -17.42
C SER A 466 26.79 11.52 -18.11
N VAL A 467 28.09 11.49 -18.42
CA VAL A 467 28.70 12.47 -19.33
C VAL A 467 28.26 12.08 -20.73
N TRP A 468 27.19 12.66 -21.20
CA TRP A 468 26.89 12.74 -22.61
C TRP A 468 27.82 13.81 -23.23
N SER A 469 29.00 13.40 -23.76
CA SER A 469 29.74 14.16 -24.72
C SER A 469 29.13 13.90 -26.10
N SER A 470 28.38 14.86 -26.58
CA SER A 470 27.96 14.93 -27.98
C SER A 470 29.20 15.00 -28.89
N PRO A 471 29.31 14.20 -29.95
CA PRO A 471 30.28 14.48 -30.98
C PRO A 471 29.78 15.65 -31.82
N SER A 472 30.42 16.81 -31.67
CA SER A 472 30.29 17.92 -32.57
C SER A 472 30.67 17.50 -33.97
N ALA A 473 29.74 17.61 -34.90
CA ALA A 473 30.02 17.56 -36.35
C ALA A 473 30.96 18.68 -36.74
N ALA A 474 32.12 18.36 -37.24
CA ALA A 474 32.99 19.28 -37.94
C ALA A 474 32.64 19.30 -39.44
N PRO A 475 32.61 20.48 -40.07
CA PRO A 475 32.21 20.63 -41.46
C PRO A 475 33.31 20.24 -42.43
N GLY A 476 32.89 19.79 -43.60
CA GLY A 476 33.74 19.36 -44.71
C GLY A 476 34.71 20.39 -45.21
N GLY A 477 35.86 19.90 -45.58
CA GLY A 477 36.88 20.59 -46.37
C GLY A 477 37.11 19.85 -47.67
N SER A 478 36.66 20.48 -48.74
CA SER A 478 36.96 20.11 -50.12
C SER A 478 38.40 20.39 -50.42
N SER A 479 39.09 19.59 -51.21
CA SER A 479 39.66 19.93 -52.47
C SER A 479 40.96 19.18 -52.87
N ARG A 480 40.88 18.78 -54.08
CA ARG A 480 41.88 18.87 -55.19
C ARG A 480 42.91 17.75 -55.38
N ARG A 481 42.64 17.15 -56.51
CA ARG A 481 43.52 16.64 -57.55
C ARG A 481 45.00 17.05 -57.50
N ALA A 482 45.86 16.09 -57.80
CA ALA A 482 46.92 16.16 -58.85
C ALA A 482 47.38 14.69 -59.05
N SER A 483 47.19 14.17 -60.16
CA SER A 483 47.92 13.77 -61.38
C SER A 483 49.43 13.70 -61.25
N GLY A 484 50.00 12.57 -61.65
CA GLY A 484 51.36 12.58 -62.12
C GLY A 484 52.13 11.29 -62.01
N SER A 485 52.29 10.63 -63.18
CA SER A 485 53.23 9.62 -63.63
C SER A 485 53.23 8.26 -63.01
#